data_d8dc9eac214002a631011602f5b298f5
#
_entry.id   d8dc9eac214002a631011602f5b298f5
#
_cell.length_a   1.000
_cell.length_b   1.000
_cell.length_c   1.000
_cell.angle_alpha   90.00
_cell.angle_beta   90.00
_cell.angle_gamma   90.00
#
_symmetry.space_group_name_H-M   'P 1'
#
loop_
_entity.id
_entity.type
_entity.pdbx_description
1 polymer ?
#
loop_
_entity_poly.entity_id
_entity_poly.type
_entity_poly.pdbx_seq_one_letter_code
_entity_poly.pdbx_strand_id
1 'polypeptide(L)'
;MISDESKSPASKILIADDNVQNCELIDAYLADEGYELAVAYDGQQAMKRVEEFQPDLVLLDIMMPKLSGYEVCQWMKSNPRTKDIPVLMVTALNEQGDIEKAVRAGCDDFLTKPVNNLELKTRVKSLLRVRHLTNERDRLLAYMAEVELYRSSVQAH
;
A
#
# COMPACT_ATOMS: atom_id res chain seq x y z
N MET A 1 10.16 -26.88 -17.16
CA MET A 1 9.19 -25.83 -17.01
C MET A 1 9.65 -24.75 -16.09
N ILE A 2 9.60 -23.56 -16.58
CA ILE A 2 10.16 -22.40 -15.91
C ILE A 2 9.15 -21.55 -15.17
N SER A 3 7.90 -21.94 -15.19
CA SER A 3 6.81 -21.11 -14.65
C SER A 3 6.94 -20.84 -13.15
N ASP A 4 7.47 -21.77 -12.38
CA ASP A 4 7.56 -21.62 -10.93
C ASP A 4 8.74 -20.74 -10.51
N GLU A 5 9.81 -20.75 -11.28
CA GLU A 5 10.99 -19.93 -11.02
C GLU A 5 10.77 -18.46 -11.32
N SER A 6 9.83 -18.15 -12.21
CA SER A 6 9.54 -16.79 -12.62
C SER A 6 8.44 -16.12 -11.80
N LYS A 7 7.80 -16.85 -10.88
CA LYS A 7 6.73 -16.29 -10.04
C LYS A 7 7.30 -15.37 -8.99
N SER A 8 6.84 -14.12 -9.01
CA SER A 8 7.11 -13.17 -7.94
C SER A 8 6.37 -13.60 -6.67
N PRO A 9 6.88 -13.27 -5.48
CA PRO A 9 6.12 -13.45 -4.24
C PRO A 9 4.77 -12.74 -4.34
N ALA A 10 3.76 -13.28 -3.68
CA ALA A 10 2.44 -12.68 -3.64
C ALA A 10 2.53 -11.25 -3.07
N SER A 11 1.82 -10.31 -3.67
CA SER A 11 1.73 -8.96 -3.15
C SER A 11 0.95 -8.97 -1.85
N LYS A 12 1.41 -8.16 -0.89
CA LYS A 12 0.83 -8.06 0.45
C LYS A 12 -0.08 -6.84 0.53
N ILE A 13 -1.31 -7.04 0.98
CA ILE A 13 -2.28 -5.96 1.13
C ILE A 13 -2.79 -5.94 2.56
N LEU A 14 -2.72 -4.77 3.20
CA LEU A 14 -3.32 -4.53 4.50
C LEU A 14 -4.67 -3.86 4.31
N ILE A 15 -5.71 -4.42 4.95
CA ILE A 15 -7.07 -3.85 4.96
C ILE A 15 -7.29 -3.29 6.36
N ALA A 16 -7.47 -1.98 6.47
CA ALA A 16 -7.69 -1.29 7.74
C ALA A 16 -9.07 -0.64 7.74
N ASP A 17 -10.00 -1.19 8.52
CA ASP A 17 -11.38 -0.73 8.67
C ASP A 17 -11.90 -1.27 10.00
N ASP A 18 -12.60 -0.45 10.76
CA ASP A 18 -13.16 -0.87 12.04
C ASP A 18 -14.39 -1.77 11.91
N ASN A 19 -14.98 -1.84 10.73
CA ASN A 19 -16.14 -2.69 10.46
C ASN A 19 -15.67 -4.04 9.92
N VAL A 20 -15.88 -5.08 10.71
CA VAL A 20 -15.46 -6.46 10.36
C VAL A 20 -16.10 -6.92 9.05
N GLN A 21 -17.38 -6.57 8.82
CA GLN A 21 -18.09 -6.97 7.60
C GLN A 21 -17.50 -6.33 6.36
N ASN A 22 -17.05 -5.08 6.45
CA ASN A 22 -16.38 -4.40 5.34
C ASN A 22 -15.04 -5.08 5.03
N CYS A 23 -14.29 -5.45 6.05
CA CYS A 23 -13.04 -6.18 5.88
C CYS A 23 -13.28 -7.53 5.20
N GLU A 24 -14.30 -8.26 5.63
CA GLU A 24 -14.67 -9.55 5.02
C GLU A 24 -15.10 -9.40 3.56
N LEU A 25 -15.83 -8.35 3.24
CA LEU A 25 -16.27 -8.08 1.87
C LEU A 25 -15.06 -7.79 0.96
N ILE A 26 -14.16 -6.94 1.40
CA ILE A 26 -12.96 -6.60 0.63
C ILE A 26 -12.08 -7.83 0.48
N ASP A 27 -11.90 -8.60 1.56
CA ASP A 27 -11.17 -9.86 1.52
C ASP A 27 -11.77 -10.81 0.46
N ALA A 28 -13.09 -10.98 0.46
CA ALA A 28 -13.77 -11.83 -0.51
C ALA A 28 -13.56 -11.34 -1.95
N TYR A 29 -13.62 -10.02 -2.18
CA TYR A 29 -13.39 -9.46 -3.50
C TYR A 29 -11.96 -9.71 -4.00
N LEU A 30 -10.98 -9.73 -3.11
CA LEU A 30 -9.57 -9.88 -3.47
C LEU A 30 -9.06 -11.33 -3.35
N ALA A 31 -9.88 -12.26 -2.84
CA ALA A 31 -9.45 -13.62 -2.53
C ALA A 31 -8.92 -14.38 -3.76
N ASP A 32 -9.50 -14.15 -4.94
CA ASP A 32 -9.14 -14.89 -6.16
C ASP A 32 -7.92 -14.30 -6.87
N GLU A 33 -7.36 -13.22 -6.37
CA GLU A 33 -6.27 -12.51 -7.05
C GLU A 33 -4.87 -12.94 -6.60
N GLY A 34 -4.80 -13.86 -5.63
CA GLY A 34 -3.51 -14.39 -5.16
C GLY A 34 -2.73 -13.48 -4.23
N TYR A 35 -3.37 -12.48 -3.64
CA TYR A 35 -2.73 -11.59 -2.67
C TYR A 35 -2.64 -12.23 -1.28
N GLU A 36 -1.61 -11.84 -0.53
CA GLU A 36 -1.52 -12.12 0.90
C GLU A 36 -2.17 -10.97 1.64
N LEU A 37 -3.21 -11.26 2.43
CA LEU A 37 -4.04 -10.23 3.06
C LEU A 37 -3.85 -10.24 4.58
N ALA A 38 -3.79 -9.05 5.18
CA ALA A 38 -3.85 -8.85 6.62
C ALA A 38 -4.89 -7.79 6.92
N VAL A 39 -5.40 -7.77 8.14
CA VAL A 39 -6.50 -6.89 8.56
C VAL A 39 -6.11 -6.16 9.84
N ALA A 40 -6.52 -4.89 9.94
CA ALA A 40 -6.45 -4.07 11.15
C ALA A 40 -7.81 -3.42 11.37
N TYR A 41 -8.23 -3.32 12.63
CA TYR A 41 -9.57 -2.82 12.98
C TYR A 41 -9.56 -1.44 13.63
N ASP A 42 -8.41 -0.85 13.83
CA ASP A 42 -8.27 0.53 14.29
C ASP A 42 -6.95 1.12 13.80
N GLY A 43 -6.77 2.43 14.01
CA GLY A 43 -5.59 3.12 13.50
C GLY A 43 -4.28 2.68 14.14
N GLN A 44 -4.29 2.31 15.43
CA GLN A 44 -3.10 1.81 16.10
C GLN A 44 -2.70 0.44 15.58
N GLN A 45 -3.66 -0.45 15.40
CA GLN A 45 -3.42 -1.76 14.78
C GLN A 45 -2.89 -1.58 13.35
N ALA A 46 -3.43 -0.63 12.60
CA ALA A 46 -3.00 -0.35 11.23
C ALA A 46 -1.51 0.02 11.21
N MET A 47 -1.08 0.95 12.07
CA MET A 47 0.32 1.35 12.15
C MET A 47 1.22 0.16 12.51
N LYS A 48 0.83 -0.62 13.50
CA LYS A 48 1.57 -1.81 13.91
C LYS A 48 1.69 -2.83 12.79
N ARG A 49 0.57 -3.09 12.08
CA ARG A 49 0.55 -4.02 10.95
C ARG A 49 1.41 -3.54 9.79
N VAL A 50 1.42 -2.25 9.50
CA VAL A 50 2.30 -1.70 8.47
C VAL A 50 3.76 -2.03 8.77
N GLU A 51 4.18 -1.85 10.01
CA GLU A 51 5.56 -2.13 10.40
C GLU A 51 5.89 -3.64 10.36
N GLU A 52 5.00 -4.47 10.88
CA GLU A 52 5.24 -5.92 11.00
C GLU A 52 5.06 -6.65 9.67
N PHE A 53 3.98 -6.36 8.97
CA PHE A 53 3.59 -7.05 7.74
C PHE A 53 4.33 -6.52 6.52
N GLN A 54 4.71 -5.26 6.52
CA GLN A 54 5.35 -4.58 5.41
C GLN A 54 4.56 -4.75 4.11
N PRO A 55 3.32 -4.22 4.06
CA PRO A 55 2.45 -4.41 2.90
C PRO A 55 2.96 -3.66 1.67
N ASP A 56 2.52 -4.11 0.51
CA ASP A 56 2.74 -3.43 -0.76
C ASP A 56 1.66 -2.40 -1.06
N LEU A 57 0.53 -2.49 -0.37
CA LEU A 57 -0.60 -1.58 -0.51
C LEU A 57 -1.41 -1.59 0.78
N VAL A 58 -1.92 -0.43 1.18
CA VAL A 58 -2.83 -0.31 2.33
C VAL A 58 -4.17 0.22 1.84
N LEU A 59 -5.24 -0.52 2.13
CA LEU A 59 -6.63 -0.07 1.97
C LEU A 59 -7.06 0.47 3.32
N LEU A 60 -7.38 1.75 3.39
CA LEU A 60 -7.47 2.46 4.65
C LEU A 60 -8.77 3.24 4.76
N ASP A 61 -9.61 2.89 5.73
CA ASP A 61 -10.80 3.69 6.05
C ASP A 61 -10.38 4.94 6.81
N ILE A 62 -11.08 6.03 6.56
CA ILE A 62 -10.83 7.30 7.24
C ILE A 62 -11.38 7.27 8.67
N MET A 63 -12.59 6.74 8.85
CA MET A 63 -13.28 6.75 10.13
C MET A 63 -12.95 5.49 10.94
N MET A 64 -11.89 5.57 11.73
CA MET A 64 -11.49 4.50 12.63
C MET A 64 -11.29 5.03 14.04
N PRO A 65 -11.51 4.19 15.08
CA PRO A 65 -11.19 4.58 16.44
C PRO A 65 -9.68 4.69 16.68
N LYS A 66 -9.32 5.42 17.72
CA LYS A 66 -7.95 5.70 18.20
C LYS A 66 -7.19 6.65 17.29
N LEU A 67 -6.96 6.28 16.04
CA LEU A 67 -6.34 7.13 15.03
C LEU A 67 -7.15 7.04 13.75
N SER A 68 -7.44 8.18 13.14
CA SER A 68 -8.15 8.24 11.87
C SER A 68 -7.27 7.74 10.72
N GLY A 69 -7.89 7.42 9.59
CA GLY A 69 -7.14 7.07 8.39
C GLY A 69 -6.25 8.20 7.90
N TYR A 70 -6.66 9.45 8.09
CA TYR A 70 -5.81 10.60 7.75
C TYR A 70 -4.50 10.56 8.53
N GLU A 71 -4.58 10.32 9.83
CA GLU A 71 -3.41 10.28 10.70
C GLU A 71 -2.47 9.13 10.35
N VAL A 72 -3.02 7.95 10.08
CA VAL A 72 -2.23 6.78 9.66
C VAL A 72 -1.53 7.07 8.33
N CYS A 73 -2.25 7.64 7.36
CA CYS A 73 -1.68 7.99 6.06
C CYS A 73 -0.55 9.01 6.20
N GLN A 74 -0.76 10.08 6.97
CA GLN A 74 0.26 11.08 7.23
C GLN A 74 1.51 10.47 7.86
N TRP A 75 1.31 9.59 8.83
CA TRP A 75 2.42 8.89 9.47
C TRP A 75 3.21 8.05 8.45
N MET A 76 2.51 7.28 7.61
CA MET A 76 3.16 6.47 6.58
C MET A 76 3.97 7.33 5.62
N LYS A 77 3.39 8.43 5.17
CA LYS A 77 4.02 9.30 4.16
C LYS A 77 5.16 10.14 4.73
N SER A 78 5.21 10.29 6.04
CA SER A 78 6.29 11.00 6.75
C SER A 78 7.45 10.10 7.14
N ASN A 79 7.31 8.79 6.99
CA ASN A 79 8.32 7.82 7.40
C ASN A 79 9.05 7.28 6.17
N PRO A 80 10.38 7.41 6.08
CA PRO A 80 11.15 6.92 4.93
C PRO A 80 10.94 5.45 4.61
N ARG A 81 10.61 4.63 5.61
CA ARG A 81 10.41 3.19 5.43
C ARG A 81 9.08 2.85 4.79
N THR A 82 8.08 3.72 4.87
CA THR A 82 6.71 3.44 4.45
C THR A 82 6.15 4.44 3.44
N LYS A 83 6.86 5.53 3.18
CA LYS A 83 6.35 6.62 2.32
C LYS A 83 6.01 6.17 0.90
N ASP A 84 6.68 5.15 0.38
CA ASP A 84 6.48 4.67 -0.98
C ASP A 84 5.41 3.56 -1.07
N ILE A 85 4.83 3.16 0.06
CA ILE A 85 3.71 2.22 0.06
C ILE A 85 2.45 2.98 -0.35
N PRO A 86 1.79 2.60 -1.46
CA PRO A 86 0.55 3.27 -1.86
C PRO A 86 -0.55 3.08 -0.83
N VAL A 87 -1.32 4.14 -0.64
CA VAL A 87 -2.49 4.15 0.25
C VAL A 87 -3.74 4.44 -0.56
N LEU A 88 -4.69 3.51 -0.53
CA LEU A 88 -6.01 3.65 -1.13
C LEU A 88 -7.02 3.87 0.00
N MET A 89 -7.57 5.08 0.08
CA MET A 89 -8.62 5.38 1.04
C MET A 89 -9.94 4.75 0.59
N VAL A 90 -10.62 4.07 1.50
CA VAL A 90 -11.92 3.43 1.23
C VAL A 90 -12.90 3.91 2.29
N THR A 91 -13.79 4.82 1.95
CA THR A 91 -14.60 5.51 2.95
C THR A 91 -16.00 5.83 2.44
N ALA A 92 -16.94 5.98 3.40
CA ALA A 92 -18.28 6.50 3.11
C ALA A 92 -18.30 8.02 2.93
N LEU A 93 -17.23 8.71 3.33
CA LEU A 93 -17.12 10.16 3.22
C LEU A 93 -16.89 10.54 1.75
N ASN A 94 -17.76 11.40 1.22
CA ASN A 94 -17.69 11.79 -0.19
C ASN A 94 -17.83 13.29 -0.42
N GLU A 95 -17.77 14.10 0.64
CA GLU A 95 -17.77 15.54 0.51
C GLU A 95 -16.41 16.02 0.03
N GLN A 96 -16.40 17.17 -0.68
CA GLN A 96 -15.17 17.70 -1.25
C GLN A 96 -14.10 17.96 -0.18
N GLY A 97 -14.49 18.42 1.01
CA GLY A 97 -13.56 18.64 2.11
C GLY A 97 -12.86 17.38 2.58
N ASP A 98 -13.56 16.24 2.54
CA ASP A 98 -13.01 14.93 2.92
C ASP A 98 -11.98 14.46 1.90
N ILE A 99 -12.25 14.69 0.62
CA ILE A 99 -11.34 14.37 -0.46
C ILE A 99 -10.07 15.21 -0.35
N GLU A 100 -10.22 16.51 -0.10
CA GLU A 100 -9.07 17.41 0.08
C GLU A 100 -8.19 16.99 1.25
N LYS A 101 -8.79 16.57 2.37
CA LYS A 101 -8.05 16.07 3.51
C LYS A 101 -7.27 14.80 3.19
N ALA A 102 -7.89 13.89 2.43
CA ALA A 102 -7.23 12.65 2.00
C ALA A 102 -6.02 12.95 1.11
N VAL A 103 -6.17 13.88 0.17
CA VAL A 103 -5.07 14.31 -0.70
C VAL A 103 -3.96 14.97 0.10
N ARG A 104 -4.29 15.84 1.05
CA ARG A 104 -3.30 16.48 1.92
C ARG A 104 -2.57 15.50 2.82
N ALA A 105 -3.27 14.43 3.24
CA ALA A 105 -2.66 13.36 4.01
C ALA A 105 -1.67 12.52 3.17
N GLY A 106 -1.72 12.66 1.85
CA GLY A 106 -0.81 12.00 0.92
C GLY A 106 -1.31 10.67 0.37
N CYS A 107 -2.64 10.41 0.42
CA CYS A 107 -3.17 9.19 -0.17
C CYS A 107 -2.95 9.19 -1.69
N ASP A 108 -2.83 8.01 -2.25
CA ASP A 108 -2.54 7.84 -3.68
C ASP A 108 -3.82 7.77 -4.51
N ASP A 109 -4.91 7.29 -3.92
CA ASP A 109 -6.21 7.23 -4.56
C ASP A 109 -7.28 7.02 -3.49
N PHE A 110 -8.55 7.09 -3.87
CA PHE A 110 -9.63 6.82 -2.93
C PHE A 110 -10.84 6.19 -3.63
N LEU A 111 -11.63 5.44 -2.86
CA LEU A 111 -12.89 4.86 -3.27
C LEU A 111 -13.95 5.22 -2.25
N THR A 112 -15.18 5.46 -2.71
CA THR A 112 -16.33 5.67 -1.84
C THR A 112 -17.08 4.36 -1.62
N LYS A 113 -17.58 4.17 -0.39
CA LYS A 113 -18.46 3.05 -0.07
C LYS A 113 -19.87 3.33 -0.59
N PRO A 114 -20.64 2.33 -1.03
CA PRO A 114 -20.29 0.90 -1.05
C PRO A 114 -19.25 0.57 -2.12
N VAL A 115 -18.32 -0.33 -1.79
CA VAL A 115 -17.21 -0.67 -2.66
C VAL A 115 -17.69 -1.52 -3.83
N ASN A 116 -17.36 -1.10 -5.05
CA ASN A 116 -17.59 -1.85 -6.26
C ASN A 116 -16.43 -2.82 -6.49
N ASN A 117 -16.76 -4.09 -6.72
CA ASN A 117 -15.74 -5.15 -6.90
C ASN A 117 -14.77 -4.84 -8.04
N LEU A 118 -15.29 -4.49 -9.21
CA LEU A 118 -14.45 -4.21 -10.39
C LEU A 118 -13.58 -2.98 -10.16
N GLU A 119 -14.15 -1.91 -9.61
CA GLU A 119 -13.42 -0.68 -9.34
C GLU A 119 -12.30 -0.92 -8.32
N LEU A 120 -12.59 -1.65 -7.24
CA LEU A 120 -11.57 -2.01 -6.24
C LEU A 120 -10.42 -2.78 -6.88
N LYS A 121 -10.73 -3.84 -7.61
CA LYS A 121 -9.71 -4.68 -8.27
C LYS A 121 -8.85 -3.87 -9.23
N THR A 122 -9.46 -2.98 -9.99
CA THR A 122 -8.75 -2.14 -10.96
C THR A 122 -7.78 -1.19 -10.26
N ARG A 123 -8.24 -0.51 -9.20
CA ARG A 123 -7.41 0.42 -8.42
C ARG A 123 -6.26 -0.32 -7.73
N VAL A 124 -6.55 -1.46 -7.14
CA VAL A 124 -5.54 -2.28 -6.47
C VAL A 124 -4.45 -2.70 -7.45
N LYS A 125 -4.82 -3.21 -8.62
CA LYS A 125 -3.85 -3.61 -9.64
C LYS A 125 -2.99 -2.44 -10.10
N SER A 126 -3.60 -1.28 -10.32
CA SER A 126 -2.87 -0.08 -10.76
C SER A 126 -1.86 0.38 -9.70
N LEU A 127 -2.27 0.44 -8.44
CA LEU A 127 -1.40 0.90 -7.37
C LEU A 127 -0.28 -0.11 -7.07
N LEU A 128 -0.56 -1.39 -7.14
CA LEU A 128 0.48 -2.42 -6.98
C LEU A 128 1.50 -2.36 -8.13
N ARG A 129 1.06 -2.06 -9.34
CA ARG A 129 1.99 -1.86 -10.46
C ARG A 129 2.95 -0.71 -10.17
N VAL A 130 2.44 0.42 -9.69
CA VAL A 130 3.27 1.56 -9.31
C VAL A 130 4.25 1.16 -8.21
N ARG A 131 3.78 0.44 -7.19
CA ARG A 131 4.62 -0.04 -6.09
C ARG A 131 5.78 -0.91 -6.61
N HIS A 132 5.49 -1.85 -7.49
CA HIS A 132 6.51 -2.75 -8.02
C HIS A 132 7.50 -2.02 -8.93
N LEU A 133 7.06 -1.07 -9.72
CA LEU A 133 7.94 -0.23 -10.53
C LEU A 133 8.88 0.61 -9.67
N THR A 134 8.39 1.17 -8.58
CA THR A 134 9.20 1.92 -7.62
C THR A 134 10.28 1.04 -6.99
N ASN A 135 9.91 -0.16 -6.56
CA ASN A 135 10.85 -1.12 -5.98
C ASN A 135 11.93 -1.55 -6.99
N GLU A 136 11.54 -1.77 -8.23
CA GLU A 136 12.46 -2.12 -9.31
C GLU A 136 13.43 -0.98 -9.59
N ARG A 137 12.93 0.25 -9.67
CA ARG A 137 13.76 1.44 -9.83
C ARG A 137 14.77 1.56 -8.70
N ASP A 138 14.34 1.39 -7.47
CA ASP A 138 15.21 1.52 -6.31
C ASP A 138 16.31 0.46 -6.31
N ARG A 139 15.98 -0.77 -6.69
CA ARG A 139 16.97 -1.84 -6.84
C ARG A 139 17.99 -1.53 -7.92
N LEU A 140 17.52 -1.01 -9.05
CA LEU A 140 18.42 -0.65 -10.16
C LEU A 140 19.35 0.49 -9.76
N LEU A 141 18.84 1.52 -9.08
CA LEU A 141 19.65 2.63 -8.62
C LEU A 141 20.71 2.18 -7.61
N ALA A 142 20.36 1.27 -6.70
CA ALA A 142 21.31 0.71 -5.74
C ALA A 142 22.42 -0.08 -6.46
N TYR A 143 22.06 -0.88 -7.45
CA TYR A 143 23.02 -1.62 -8.26
C TYR A 143 23.97 -0.68 -9.01
N MET A 144 23.42 0.37 -9.62
CA MET A 144 24.23 1.36 -10.34
C MET A 144 25.23 2.07 -9.42
N ALA A 145 24.80 2.37 -8.19
CA ALA A 145 25.68 2.98 -7.19
C ALA A 145 26.84 2.05 -6.82
N GLU A 146 26.58 0.75 -6.65
CA GLU A 146 27.61 -0.24 -6.38
C GLU A 146 28.61 -0.36 -7.52
N VAL A 147 28.13 -0.37 -8.76
CA VAL A 147 28.98 -0.42 -9.94
C VAL A 147 29.89 0.80 -10.01
N GLU A 148 29.36 1.99 -9.71
CA GLU A 148 30.15 3.23 -9.73
C GLU A 148 31.22 3.23 -8.64
N LEU A 149 30.90 2.76 -7.44
CA LEU A 149 31.88 2.61 -6.37
C LEU A 149 32.98 1.65 -6.75
N TYR A 150 32.65 0.53 -7.39
CA TYR A 150 33.64 -0.43 -7.86
C TYR A 150 34.57 0.20 -8.90
N ARG A 151 34.05 0.92 -9.89
CA ARG A 151 34.81 1.62 -10.91
C ARG A 151 35.78 2.62 -10.28
N SER A 152 35.31 3.41 -9.33
CA SER A 152 36.11 4.40 -8.63
C SER A 152 37.27 3.72 -7.87
N SER A 153 36.98 2.60 -7.23
CA SER A 153 37.98 1.83 -6.49
C SER A 153 39.07 1.28 -7.42
N VAL A 154 38.67 0.74 -8.57
CA VAL A 154 39.63 0.18 -9.54
C VAL A 154 40.47 1.27 -10.18
N GLN A 155 39.92 2.42 -10.49
CA GLN A 155 40.64 3.55 -11.10
C GLN A 155 41.62 4.22 -10.14
N ALA A 156 41.41 4.09 -8.83
CA ALA A 156 42.28 4.66 -7.82
C ALA A 156 43.59 3.88 -7.65
N HIS A 157 43.69 2.72 -8.25
CA HIS A 157 44.86 1.87 -8.26
C HIS A 157 45.46 1.80 -9.64
#